data_a6342b032ecce89e579ba7080e3dd475
#
_entry.id   a6342b032ecce89e579ba7080e3dd475
#
_cell.length_a   1.000
_cell.length_b   1.000
_cell.length_c   1.000
_cell.angle_alpha   90.00
_cell.angle_beta   90.00
_cell.angle_gamma   90.00
#
_symmetry.space_group_name_H-M   'P 1'
#
loop_
_entity.id
_entity.type
_entity.pdbx_description
1 polymer ?
#
loop_
_entity_poly.entity_id
_entity_poly.type
_entity_poly.pdbx_seq_one_letter_code
_entity_poly.pdbx_strand_id
1 'polypeptide(L)'
;MSSTEYIRHGGDEAAHEHHHHDPAVEPYPWSDAKRYLWLLGLIPAAGLFLSMPFVIGFNALGWGPAATAAWFLLPILVYVAIPLADLKVGADGQNPPDEVMDKLEADPFYRWCTYLYIPLQYASLIVACYLWTANDLSWLGYDGGLGIAGSIGVAWTVSVTGGIGINTAHELGHKIAGSEKWLSKIALATTGYGHFFIEHNRGHHARVATPEDPASARFGESFWSFLPRSVFGSLRSAWQLEKERLGRLGKGPWTLRNDNLNAWLMTVVLFGALIAVFGWQVAPWLIAQAILGFALLEVVNYLEHYGLLRQKTSSGRYQRCRPAHSWNSDHLVTNIFLYHLQRHSDHHANPMRRYQVLRSFEEAPQLPSGYAAMIGVAYFPPLWRKVMDKRVLAHYDGDITRANIQPAKREKVLARYGAGATAVAEPEVLVDTDIAPDQHSPTGEYVCPNCGHHYSEKAGEPREGFPPGTPWADIPATWSCSACGVRDKIDFRPVT
;
A
#
# COMPACT_ATOMS: atom_id res chain seq x y z
N MET A 1 -53.06 11.67 -11.65
CA MET A 1 -52.64 11.67 -13.06
C MET A 1 -51.31 12.37 -13.15
N SER A 2 -50.30 11.69 -13.34
CA SER A 2 -49.08 11.74 -14.14
C SER A 2 -47.97 10.93 -13.47
N SER A 3 -47.81 9.75 -14.04
CA SER A 3 -46.72 8.81 -13.73
C SER A 3 -45.43 9.38 -14.34
N THR A 4 -44.38 9.47 -13.54
CA THR A 4 -43.03 9.69 -14.05
C THR A 4 -42.25 8.39 -13.84
N GLU A 5 -42.04 7.68 -14.96
CA GLU A 5 -41.19 6.49 -15.04
C GLU A 5 -39.73 6.88 -14.72
N TYR A 6 -39.17 6.24 -13.72
CA TYR A 6 -37.74 6.23 -13.49
C TYR A 6 -37.11 5.17 -14.40
N ILE A 7 -36.45 5.62 -15.44
CA ILE A 7 -35.60 4.79 -16.31
C ILE A 7 -34.33 4.45 -15.47
N ARG A 8 -34.21 3.18 -15.10
CA ARG A 8 -32.94 2.62 -14.58
C ARG A 8 -31.98 2.50 -15.77
N HIS A 9 -30.99 3.36 -15.82
CA HIS A 9 -29.82 3.11 -16.66
C HIS A 9 -28.98 2.00 -16.00
N GLY A 10 -28.97 0.84 -16.62
CA GLY A 10 -28.03 -0.22 -16.35
C GLY A 10 -26.60 0.30 -16.60
N GLY A 11 -25.71 0.11 -15.65
CA GLY A 11 -24.30 0.44 -15.79
C GLY A 11 -23.67 -0.44 -16.87
N ASP A 12 -23.34 0.15 -17.99
CA ASP A 12 -22.52 -0.49 -19.01
C ASP A 12 -21.12 -0.75 -18.43
N GLU A 13 -20.76 -2.01 -18.34
CA GLU A 13 -19.38 -2.45 -18.13
C GLU A 13 -18.54 -2.01 -19.34
N ALA A 14 -17.74 -0.96 -19.16
CA ALA A 14 -16.75 -0.58 -20.15
C ALA A 14 -15.68 -1.70 -20.22
N ALA A 15 -15.84 -2.61 -21.17
CA ALA A 15 -14.76 -3.47 -21.63
C ALA A 15 -13.63 -2.55 -22.12
N HIS A 16 -12.45 -2.65 -21.55
CA HIS A 16 -11.25 -2.02 -22.09
C HIS A 16 -10.93 -2.66 -23.44
N GLU A 17 -11.50 -2.11 -24.50
CA GLU A 17 -11.00 -2.35 -25.85
C GLU A 17 -9.61 -1.70 -25.96
N HIS A 18 -8.62 -2.51 -26.26
CA HIS A 18 -7.32 -2.00 -26.71
C HIS A 18 -7.53 -1.28 -28.04
N HIS A 19 -7.70 0.02 -28.00
CA HIS A 19 -7.73 0.85 -29.19
C HIS A 19 -6.36 0.77 -29.89
N HIS A 20 -6.35 0.21 -31.09
CA HIS A 20 -5.24 0.38 -32.02
C HIS A 20 -5.04 1.87 -32.27
N HIS A 21 -3.82 2.35 -32.12
CA HIS A 21 -3.42 3.72 -32.42
C HIS A 21 -3.84 4.10 -33.84
N ASP A 22 -4.85 4.95 -33.95
CA ASP A 22 -5.12 5.72 -35.17
C ASP A 22 -4.17 6.94 -35.17
N PRO A 23 -3.27 7.10 -36.17
CA PRO A 23 -2.27 8.16 -36.17
C PRO A 23 -2.80 9.58 -36.42
N ALA A 24 -4.12 9.77 -36.52
CA ALA A 24 -4.75 11.03 -36.87
C ALA A 24 -5.46 11.76 -35.72
N VAL A 25 -5.38 11.28 -34.48
CA VAL A 25 -5.97 11.99 -33.34
C VAL A 25 -5.09 13.17 -32.95
N GLU A 26 -5.61 14.40 -33.11
CA GLU A 26 -4.91 15.60 -32.60
C GLU A 26 -4.56 15.42 -31.12
N PRO A 27 -3.33 15.80 -30.67
CA PRO A 27 -2.91 15.61 -29.30
C PRO A 27 -3.86 16.36 -28.36
N TYR A 28 -4.53 15.63 -27.47
CA TYR A 28 -5.38 16.21 -26.44
C TYR A 28 -4.57 17.23 -25.63
N PRO A 29 -4.99 18.50 -25.51
CA PRO A 29 -4.18 19.60 -24.95
C PRO A 29 -4.00 19.56 -23.42
N TRP A 30 -4.26 18.41 -22.78
CA TRP A 30 -4.13 18.25 -21.35
C TRP A 30 -2.65 18.04 -20.93
N SER A 31 -2.29 18.65 -19.81
CA SER A 31 -0.97 18.45 -19.17
C SER A 31 -1.13 18.27 -17.66
N ASP A 32 -0.30 17.43 -17.06
CA ASP A 32 -0.28 17.27 -15.61
C ASP A 32 0.30 18.52 -14.92
N ALA A 33 -0.57 19.37 -14.38
CA ALA A 33 -0.18 20.55 -13.62
C ALA A 33 0.63 20.20 -12.35
N LYS A 34 0.52 18.94 -11.87
CA LYS A 34 1.23 18.44 -10.68
C LYS A 34 2.57 17.82 -11.01
N ARG A 35 2.96 17.72 -12.30
CA ARG A 35 4.14 16.99 -12.75
C ARG A 35 5.37 17.19 -11.87
N TYR A 36 5.77 18.43 -11.65
CA TYR A 36 6.98 18.73 -10.87
C TYR A 36 6.76 18.66 -9.35
N LEU A 37 5.52 18.71 -8.89
CA LEU A 37 5.19 18.56 -7.48
C LEU A 37 5.51 17.15 -6.96
N TRP A 38 5.49 16.14 -7.82
CA TRP A 38 5.84 14.77 -7.43
C TRP A 38 7.28 14.62 -6.93
N LEU A 39 8.18 15.55 -7.27
CA LEU A 39 9.53 15.59 -6.70
C LEU A 39 9.51 15.89 -5.18
N LEU A 40 8.45 16.48 -4.64
CA LEU A 40 8.29 16.68 -3.21
C LEU A 40 8.19 15.34 -2.46
N GLY A 41 7.76 14.27 -3.13
CA GLY A 41 7.81 12.91 -2.60
C GLY A 41 9.21 12.40 -2.28
N LEU A 42 10.28 13.07 -2.75
CA LEU A 42 11.68 12.76 -2.40
C LEU A 42 12.12 13.42 -1.07
N ILE A 43 11.39 14.44 -0.60
CA ILE A 43 11.72 15.16 0.65
C ILE A 43 11.86 14.19 1.85
N PRO A 44 10.98 13.21 2.08
CA PRO A 44 11.15 12.28 3.18
C PRO A 44 12.46 11.48 3.11
N ALA A 45 12.90 11.07 1.91
CA ALA A 45 14.17 10.38 1.74
C ALA A 45 15.39 11.28 1.99
N ALA A 46 15.25 12.58 1.68
CA ALA A 46 16.27 13.60 1.91
C ALA A 46 16.20 14.25 3.30
N GLY A 47 15.21 13.90 4.13
CA GLY A 47 14.88 14.60 5.38
C GLY A 47 16.05 14.73 6.36
N LEU A 48 16.87 13.68 6.47
CA LEU A 48 18.08 13.73 7.30
C LEU A 48 19.07 14.80 6.81
N PHE A 49 19.31 14.86 5.50
CA PHE A 49 20.20 15.85 4.88
C PHE A 49 19.65 17.27 4.99
N LEU A 50 18.34 17.42 4.82
CA LEU A 50 17.66 18.72 4.95
C LEU A 50 17.67 19.24 6.39
N SER A 51 17.83 18.40 7.39
CA SER A 51 17.97 18.78 8.80
C SER A 51 19.36 19.35 9.11
N MET A 52 20.42 18.92 8.42
CA MET A 52 21.81 19.32 8.73
C MET A 52 22.09 20.82 8.66
N PRO A 53 21.64 21.59 7.66
CA PRO A 53 21.85 23.05 7.64
C PRO A 53 21.26 23.75 8.86
N PHE A 54 20.12 23.29 9.36
CA PHE A 54 19.50 23.85 10.57
C PHE A 54 20.30 23.50 11.82
N VAL A 55 20.80 22.26 11.90
CA VAL A 55 21.69 21.82 13.00
C VAL A 55 22.94 22.71 13.03
N ILE A 56 23.63 22.88 11.91
CA ILE A 56 24.82 23.70 11.78
C ILE A 56 24.50 25.16 12.16
N GLY A 57 23.42 25.73 11.60
CA GLY A 57 23.02 27.11 11.86
C GLY A 57 22.69 27.37 13.34
N PHE A 58 21.92 26.47 13.97
CA PHE A 58 21.58 26.62 15.39
C PHE A 58 22.79 26.45 16.32
N ASN A 59 23.70 25.51 16.02
CA ASN A 59 24.93 25.34 16.77
C ASN A 59 25.85 26.60 16.64
N ALA A 60 25.98 27.15 15.42
CA ALA A 60 26.74 28.39 15.20
C ALA A 60 26.18 29.60 15.97
N LEU A 61 24.88 29.60 16.27
CA LEU A 61 24.23 30.62 17.10
C LEU A 61 24.31 30.31 18.62
N GLY A 62 24.90 29.17 19.00
CA GLY A 62 24.94 28.74 20.40
C GLY A 62 23.60 28.15 20.91
N TRP A 63 22.68 27.81 20.02
CA TRP A 63 21.34 27.26 20.34
C TRP A 63 21.32 25.75 20.31
N GLY A 64 22.13 25.08 21.11
CA GLY A 64 22.28 23.63 21.14
C GLY A 64 20.96 22.83 21.25
N PRO A 65 19.98 23.21 22.12
CA PRO A 65 18.68 22.57 22.15
C PRO A 65 17.91 22.64 20.82
N ALA A 66 17.97 23.78 20.12
CA ALA A 66 17.35 23.94 18.82
C ALA A 66 18.04 23.10 17.73
N ALA A 67 19.38 23.01 17.78
CA ALA A 67 20.16 22.14 16.92
C ALA A 67 19.75 20.67 17.11
N THR A 68 19.57 20.21 18.35
CA THR A 68 19.07 18.87 18.65
C THR A 68 17.64 18.66 18.15
N ALA A 69 16.76 19.66 18.33
CA ALA A 69 15.38 19.60 17.84
C ALA A 69 15.29 19.55 16.30
N ALA A 70 16.28 20.10 15.59
CA ALA A 70 16.31 20.06 14.13
C ALA A 70 16.37 18.63 13.56
N TRP A 71 16.86 17.64 14.30
CA TRP A 71 16.81 16.24 13.89
C TRP A 71 15.38 15.66 13.84
N PHE A 72 14.37 16.35 14.36
CA PHE A 72 12.96 15.98 14.32
C PHE A 72 12.18 16.69 13.21
N LEU A 73 12.83 17.47 12.33
CA LEU A 73 12.13 18.24 11.28
C LEU A 73 11.29 17.38 10.36
N LEU A 74 11.77 16.21 9.95
CA LEU A 74 10.98 15.32 9.09
C LEU A 74 9.76 14.73 9.84
N PRO A 75 9.86 14.17 11.05
CA PRO A 75 8.68 13.85 11.84
C PRO A 75 7.69 15.03 12.01
N ILE A 76 8.20 16.24 12.30
CA ILE A 76 7.35 17.43 12.41
C ILE A 76 6.67 17.75 11.08
N LEU A 77 7.39 17.65 9.97
CA LEU A 77 6.81 17.83 8.63
C LEU A 77 5.65 16.86 8.41
N VAL A 78 5.86 15.57 8.65
CA VAL A 78 4.87 14.52 8.34
C VAL A 78 3.68 14.56 9.30
N TYR A 79 3.91 14.71 10.61
CA TYR A 79 2.83 14.61 11.60
C TYR A 79 2.15 15.94 11.95
N VAL A 80 2.75 17.09 11.55
CA VAL A 80 2.20 18.41 11.88
C VAL A 80 2.04 19.27 10.62
N ALA A 81 3.10 19.53 9.87
CA ALA A 81 3.06 20.51 8.78
C ALA A 81 2.20 20.03 7.61
N ILE A 82 2.32 18.77 7.17
CA ILE A 82 1.49 18.22 6.10
C ILE A 82 -0.01 18.19 6.49
N PRO A 83 -0.43 17.71 7.68
CA PRO A 83 -1.81 17.82 8.12
C PRO A 83 -2.37 19.26 8.09
N LEU A 84 -1.60 20.24 8.56
CA LEU A 84 -2.01 21.65 8.53
C LEU A 84 -2.08 22.20 7.11
N ALA A 85 -1.17 21.78 6.23
CA ALA A 85 -1.19 22.15 4.82
C ALA A 85 -2.39 21.54 4.09
N ASP A 86 -2.72 20.26 4.35
CA ASP A 86 -3.91 19.62 3.81
C ASP A 86 -5.20 20.33 4.22
N LEU A 87 -5.32 20.76 5.48
CA LEU A 87 -6.48 21.55 5.95
C LEU A 87 -6.62 22.87 5.20
N LYS A 88 -5.50 23.49 4.79
CA LYS A 88 -5.51 24.79 4.10
C LYS A 88 -5.71 24.63 2.59
N VAL A 89 -5.06 23.65 1.98
CA VAL A 89 -5.06 23.43 0.51
C VAL A 89 -6.33 22.67 0.10
N GLY A 90 -6.76 21.71 0.91
CA GLY A 90 -7.95 20.90 0.65
C GLY A 90 -7.69 19.69 -0.24
N ALA A 91 -8.79 19.16 -0.80
CA ALA A 91 -8.81 17.98 -1.63
C ALA A 91 -8.77 18.31 -3.13
N ASP A 92 -8.16 17.42 -3.91
CA ASP A 92 -8.18 17.43 -5.38
C ASP A 92 -8.62 16.06 -5.90
N GLY A 93 -9.92 15.93 -6.18
CA GLY A 93 -10.52 14.71 -6.74
C GLY A 93 -10.44 14.63 -8.27
N GLN A 94 -9.69 15.50 -8.93
CA GLN A 94 -9.60 15.48 -10.39
C GLN A 94 -8.83 14.25 -10.88
N ASN A 95 -9.40 13.59 -11.89
CA ASN A 95 -8.79 12.47 -12.58
C ASN A 95 -8.16 12.93 -13.90
N PRO A 96 -7.03 12.32 -14.32
CA PRO A 96 -6.57 12.51 -15.69
C PRO A 96 -7.60 11.97 -16.67
N PRO A 97 -7.76 12.62 -17.85
CA PRO A 97 -8.60 12.10 -18.93
C PRO A 97 -8.11 10.74 -19.43
N ASP A 98 -9.04 9.88 -19.87
CA ASP A 98 -8.70 8.51 -20.31
C ASP A 98 -7.72 8.52 -21.50
N GLU A 99 -7.86 9.49 -22.42
CA GLU A 99 -7.04 9.63 -23.62
C GLU A 99 -5.55 9.90 -23.34
N VAL A 100 -5.22 10.35 -22.14
CA VAL A 100 -3.82 10.65 -21.78
C VAL A 100 -3.20 9.62 -20.82
N MET A 101 -3.96 8.65 -20.35
CA MET A 101 -3.50 7.72 -19.32
C MET A 101 -2.29 6.91 -19.79
N ASP A 102 -2.33 6.29 -20.96
CA ASP A 102 -1.23 5.49 -21.51
C ASP A 102 0.05 6.32 -21.69
N LYS A 103 -0.10 7.58 -22.13
CA LYS A 103 1.02 8.51 -22.27
C LYS A 103 1.64 8.87 -20.94
N LEU A 104 0.81 9.09 -19.89
CA LEU A 104 1.29 9.36 -18.54
C LEU A 104 2.00 8.14 -17.94
N GLU A 105 1.44 6.94 -18.12
CA GLU A 105 2.07 5.71 -17.61
C GLU A 105 3.41 5.42 -18.29
N ALA A 106 3.52 5.72 -19.59
CA ALA A 106 4.74 5.55 -20.35
C ALA A 106 5.84 6.55 -19.98
N ASP A 107 5.50 7.72 -19.43
CA ASP A 107 6.46 8.80 -19.15
C ASP A 107 7.46 8.40 -18.05
N PRO A 108 8.77 8.35 -18.38
CA PRO A 108 9.81 7.94 -17.43
C PRO A 108 10.01 8.91 -16.26
N PHE A 109 9.58 10.17 -16.37
CA PHE A 109 9.71 11.17 -15.30
C PHE A 109 9.10 10.66 -13.98
N TYR A 110 7.90 10.12 -14.03
CA TYR A 110 7.20 9.64 -12.85
C TYR A 110 7.90 8.42 -12.22
N ARG A 111 8.49 7.54 -13.05
CA ARG A 111 9.28 6.40 -12.56
C ARG A 111 10.51 6.87 -11.81
N TRP A 112 11.20 7.90 -12.33
CA TRP A 112 12.37 8.45 -11.67
C TRP A 112 12.06 9.07 -10.32
N CYS A 113 10.87 9.63 -10.10
CA CYS A 113 10.44 10.10 -8.77
C CYS A 113 10.49 8.97 -7.72
N THR A 114 10.08 7.76 -8.07
CA THR A 114 10.16 6.60 -7.16
C THR A 114 11.55 5.97 -7.11
N TYR A 115 12.26 5.88 -8.24
CA TYR A 115 13.60 5.27 -8.28
C TYR A 115 14.63 6.05 -7.47
N LEU A 116 14.62 7.38 -7.54
CA LEU A 116 15.55 8.24 -6.80
C LEU A 116 15.33 8.21 -5.28
N TYR A 117 14.16 7.80 -4.84
CA TYR A 117 13.89 7.62 -3.41
C TYR A 117 14.85 6.60 -2.78
N ILE A 118 15.12 5.50 -3.48
CA ILE A 118 15.88 4.36 -2.95
C ILE A 118 17.34 4.75 -2.61
N PRO A 119 18.16 5.31 -3.51
CA PRO A 119 19.52 5.71 -3.17
C PRO A 119 19.55 6.77 -2.07
N LEU A 120 18.59 7.71 -2.02
CA LEU A 120 18.49 8.71 -0.95
C LEU A 120 18.17 8.05 0.41
N GLN A 121 17.27 7.07 0.45
CA GLN A 121 16.93 6.31 1.63
C GLN A 121 18.14 5.55 2.18
N TYR A 122 18.92 4.89 1.31
CA TYR A 122 20.15 4.20 1.69
C TYR A 122 21.21 5.18 2.21
N ALA A 123 21.43 6.29 1.51
CA ALA A 123 22.35 7.33 1.94
C ALA A 123 21.96 7.88 3.32
N SER A 124 20.65 8.14 3.56
CA SER A 124 20.15 8.57 4.86
C SER A 124 20.46 7.55 5.97
N LEU A 125 20.27 6.25 5.72
CA LEU A 125 20.53 5.21 6.69
C LEU A 125 22.03 5.08 7.00
N ILE A 126 22.89 5.13 5.97
CA ILE A 126 24.36 5.08 6.13
C ILE A 126 24.86 6.28 6.95
N VAL A 127 24.38 7.49 6.60
CA VAL A 127 24.75 8.71 7.33
C VAL A 127 24.23 8.68 8.77
N ALA A 128 23.02 8.14 9.01
CA ALA A 128 22.51 7.95 10.37
C ALA A 128 23.44 7.02 11.19
N CYS A 129 23.92 5.92 10.60
CA CYS A 129 24.89 5.03 11.27
C CYS A 129 26.18 5.78 11.63
N TYR A 130 26.69 6.61 10.73
CA TYR A 130 27.83 7.48 11.03
C TYR A 130 27.53 8.42 12.20
N LEU A 131 26.40 9.13 12.15
CA LEU A 131 26.01 10.09 13.19
C LEU A 131 25.86 9.44 14.58
N TRP A 132 25.37 8.21 14.66
CA TRP A 132 25.20 7.48 15.92
C TRP A 132 26.52 7.02 16.54
N THR A 133 27.58 6.95 15.74
CA THR A 133 28.86 6.36 16.17
C THR A 133 30.01 7.36 16.22
N ALA A 134 29.86 8.51 15.56
CA ALA A 134 30.89 9.52 15.53
C ALA A 134 31.08 10.15 16.93
N ASN A 135 32.33 10.16 17.41
CA ASN A 135 32.72 10.81 18.65
C ASN A 135 33.08 12.31 18.43
N ASP A 136 33.24 12.71 17.19
CA ASP A 136 33.52 14.10 16.78
C ASP A 136 32.56 14.48 15.64
N LEU A 137 31.68 15.39 15.94
CA LEU A 137 30.74 16.03 15.01
C LEU A 137 30.93 17.55 14.97
N SER A 138 32.18 18.02 15.18
CA SER A 138 32.56 19.44 15.15
C SER A 138 32.17 20.14 13.85
N TRP A 139 32.16 19.41 12.72
CA TRP A 139 31.68 19.92 11.44
C TRP A 139 30.18 20.25 11.41
N LEU A 140 29.38 19.69 12.35
CA LEU A 140 27.99 20.07 12.63
C LEU A 140 27.86 21.07 13.77
N GLY A 141 28.99 21.46 14.40
CA GLY A 141 29.04 22.36 15.53
C GLY A 141 28.76 21.72 16.88
N TYR A 142 28.93 20.39 17.03
CA TYR A 142 28.89 19.72 18.33
C TYR A 142 30.28 19.61 18.95
N ASP A 143 30.36 19.70 20.27
CA ASP A 143 31.59 19.47 21.06
C ASP A 143 31.81 17.97 21.34
N GLY A 144 31.47 17.09 20.41
CA GLY A 144 31.56 15.64 20.55
C GLY A 144 30.57 14.90 19.69
N GLY A 145 30.00 13.79 20.20
CA GLY A 145 28.98 13.00 19.50
C GLY A 145 27.57 13.58 19.61
N LEU A 146 26.62 12.90 18.99
CA LEU A 146 25.22 13.39 18.81
C LEU A 146 24.41 13.49 20.12
N GLY A 147 24.79 12.74 21.17
CA GLY A 147 24.00 12.60 22.38
C GLY A 147 22.69 11.80 22.16
N ILE A 148 22.04 11.38 23.25
CA ILE A 148 20.89 10.48 23.18
C ILE A 148 19.66 11.12 22.51
N ALA A 149 19.36 12.40 22.80
CA ALA A 149 18.22 13.09 22.23
C ALA A 149 18.37 13.29 20.72
N GLY A 150 19.57 13.68 20.25
CA GLY A 150 19.87 13.76 18.82
C GLY A 150 19.80 12.39 18.14
N SER A 151 20.32 11.35 18.81
CA SER A 151 20.23 9.97 18.28
C SER A 151 18.78 9.49 18.11
N ILE A 152 17.89 9.80 19.05
CA ILE A 152 16.45 9.53 18.93
C ILE A 152 15.84 10.31 17.76
N GLY A 153 16.19 11.59 17.59
CA GLY A 153 15.73 12.42 16.48
C GLY A 153 16.13 11.88 15.12
N VAL A 154 17.41 11.49 14.99
CA VAL A 154 17.93 10.81 13.78
C VAL A 154 17.21 9.49 13.55
N ALA A 155 17.02 8.65 14.59
CA ALA A 155 16.33 7.37 14.45
C ALA A 155 14.87 7.55 14.00
N TRP A 156 14.17 8.53 14.54
CA TRP A 156 12.79 8.81 14.12
C TRP A 156 12.75 9.35 12.68
N THR A 157 13.67 10.24 12.31
CA THR A 157 13.78 10.75 10.94
C THR A 157 14.01 9.62 9.94
N VAL A 158 15.00 8.72 10.16
CA VAL A 158 15.22 7.61 9.22
C VAL A 158 14.13 6.54 9.28
N SER A 159 13.40 6.42 10.39
CA SER A 159 12.23 5.53 10.44
C SER A 159 11.07 6.05 9.58
N VAL A 160 10.83 7.36 9.57
CA VAL A 160 9.84 8.00 8.66
C VAL A 160 10.29 7.83 7.22
N THR A 161 11.59 8.07 6.94
CA THR A 161 12.18 7.79 5.61
C THR A 161 11.94 6.34 5.19
N GLY A 162 12.21 5.37 6.06
CA GLY A 162 12.01 3.94 5.80
C GLY A 162 10.54 3.58 5.61
N GLY A 163 9.65 4.09 6.46
CA GLY A 163 8.22 3.82 6.39
C GLY A 163 7.58 4.34 5.08
N ILE A 164 7.92 5.56 4.66
CA ILE A 164 7.51 6.09 3.35
C ILE A 164 8.24 5.35 2.21
N GLY A 165 9.45 4.87 2.44
CA GLY A 165 10.17 4.00 1.52
C GLY A 165 9.46 2.68 1.24
N ILE A 166 8.68 2.14 2.21
CA ILE A 166 7.84 0.97 1.96
C ILE A 166 6.71 1.32 0.97
N ASN A 167 6.15 2.54 1.01
CA ASN A 167 5.19 2.97 -0.02
C ASN A 167 5.83 3.03 -1.42
N THR A 168 7.06 3.50 -1.53
CA THR A 168 7.83 3.42 -2.79
C THR A 168 8.03 1.97 -3.24
N ALA A 169 8.37 1.07 -2.32
CA ALA A 169 8.50 -0.36 -2.59
C ALA A 169 7.15 -1.00 -3.00
N HIS A 170 6.05 -0.57 -2.40
CA HIS A 170 4.69 -0.96 -2.74
C HIS A 170 4.36 -0.61 -4.19
N GLU A 171 4.55 0.64 -4.61
CA GLU A 171 4.33 1.08 -6.00
C GLU A 171 5.16 0.24 -7.00
N LEU A 172 6.44 -0.02 -6.70
CA LEU A 172 7.33 -0.79 -7.58
C LEU A 172 7.02 -2.29 -7.59
N GLY A 173 6.53 -2.82 -6.49
CA GLY A 173 6.25 -4.25 -6.31
C GLY A 173 5.16 -4.79 -7.23
N HIS A 174 4.21 -3.94 -7.62
CA HIS A 174 3.11 -4.27 -8.51
C HIS A 174 3.46 -4.27 -10.00
N LYS A 175 4.64 -3.78 -10.37
CA LYS A 175 4.95 -3.63 -11.80
C LYS A 175 5.44 -4.95 -12.41
N ILE A 176 5.22 -5.11 -13.72
CA ILE A 176 5.59 -6.33 -14.46
C ILE A 176 7.11 -6.46 -14.53
N ALA A 177 7.82 -5.34 -14.71
CA ALA A 177 9.25 -5.31 -14.91
C ALA A 177 10.02 -5.95 -13.75
N GLY A 178 10.84 -6.95 -14.05
CA GLY A 178 11.66 -7.65 -13.04
C GLY A 178 12.59 -6.73 -12.26
N SER A 179 13.13 -5.69 -12.92
CA SER A 179 13.95 -4.66 -12.27
C SER A 179 13.19 -3.89 -11.19
N GLU A 180 11.93 -3.51 -11.43
CA GLU A 180 11.11 -2.79 -10.44
C GLU A 180 10.77 -3.68 -9.24
N LYS A 181 10.50 -4.98 -9.48
CA LYS A 181 10.32 -5.97 -8.40
C LYS A 181 11.57 -6.13 -7.53
N TRP A 182 12.76 -6.07 -8.11
CA TRP A 182 14.02 -6.08 -7.35
C TRP A 182 14.23 -4.77 -6.60
N LEU A 183 13.97 -3.62 -7.21
CA LEU A 183 14.03 -2.31 -6.55
C LEU A 183 13.06 -2.25 -5.36
N SER A 184 11.86 -2.82 -5.46
CA SER A 184 10.92 -2.98 -4.33
C SER A 184 11.57 -3.71 -3.17
N LYS A 185 12.17 -4.89 -3.39
CA LYS A 185 12.84 -5.66 -2.34
C LYS A 185 14.04 -4.93 -1.75
N ILE A 186 14.82 -4.23 -2.58
CA ILE A 186 15.94 -3.39 -2.14
C ILE A 186 15.44 -2.29 -1.20
N ALA A 187 14.37 -1.58 -1.55
CA ALA A 187 13.79 -0.55 -0.69
C ALA A 187 13.32 -1.12 0.67
N LEU A 188 12.67 -2.30 0.66
CA LEU A 188 12.19 -2.98 1.87
C LEU A 188 13.33 -3.45 2.79
N ALA A 189 14.54 -3.66 2.27
CA ALA A 189 15.66 -4.14 3.06
C ALA A 189 16.06 -3.20 4.19
N THR A 190 15.85 -1.90 4.04
CA THR A 190 16.20 -0.88 5.06
C THR A 190 15.32 -0.95 6.31
N THR A 191 14.12 -1.52 6.20
CA THR A 191 13.16 -1.68 7.31
C THR A 191 13.00 -3.12 7.76
N GLY A 192 13.70 -4.08 7.13
CA GLY A 192 13.55 -5.50 7.46
C GLY A 192 12.17 -6.09 7.11
N TYR A 193 11.35 -5.38 6.36
CA TYR A 193 9.96 -5.75 6.07
C TYR A 193 9.79 -6.47 4.73
N GLY A 194 10.79 -7.26 4.32
CA GLY A 194 10.90 -7.90 3.01
C GLY A 194 9.72 -8.81 2.63
N HIS A 195 9.08 -9.47 3.62
CA HIS A 195 7.91 -10.34 3.37
C HIS A 195 6.69 -9.55 2.86
N PHE A 196 6.64 -8.24 3.06
CA PHE A 196 5.62 -7.35 2.52
C PHE A 196 5.49 -7.49 0.99
N PHE A 197 6.61 -7.70 0.28
CA PHE A 197 6.58 -7.93 -1.17
C PHE A 197 5.68 -9.09 -1.57
N ILE A 198 5.68 -10.18 -0.81
CA ILE A 198 4.84 -11.36 -1.10
C ILE A 198 3.44 -11.16 -0.56
N GLU A 199 3.32 -10.79 0.72
CA GLU A 199 2.01 -10.68 1.36
C GLU A 199 1.14 -9.63 0.69
N HIS A 200 1.69 -8.45 0.40
CA HIS A 200 0.91 -7.38 -0.20
C HIS A 200 0.40 -7.77 -1.60
N ASN A 201 1.30 -8.23 -2.48
CA ASN A 201 0.95 -8.50 -3.88
C ASN A 201 0.08 -9.77 -4.06
N ARG A 202 0.21 -10.77 -3.21
CA ARG A 202 -0.39 -12.10 -3.43
C ARG A 202 -1.33 -12.54 -2.31
N GLY A 203 -1.21 -11.92 -1.14
CA GLY A 203 -2.05 -12.21 0.02
C GLY A 203 -3.13 -11.14 0.21
N HIS A 204 -2.70 -9.92 0.52
CA HIS A 204 -3.56 -8.79 0.83
C HIS A 204 -4.49 -8.43 -0.35
N HIS A 205 -3.97 -8.21 -1.56
CA HIS A 205 -4.80 -7.87 -2.73
C HIS A 205 -5.88 -8.91 -3.03
N ALA A 206 -5.59 -10.19 -2.84
CA ALA A 206 -6.58 -11.25 -3.03
C ALA A 206 -7.66 -11.24 -1.93
N ARG A 207 -7.29 -10.90 -0.69
CA ARG A 207 -8.13 -11.05 0.51
C ARG A 207 -8.54 -9.74 1.18
N VAL A 208 -8.17 -8.60 0.62
CA VAL A 208 -8.48 -7.28 1.18
C VAL A 208 -9.95 -7.18 1.59
N ALA A 209 -10.22 -6.51 2.70
CA ALA A 209 -11.54 -6.37 3.29
C ALA A 209 -12.25 -7.71 3.54
N THR A 210 -11.51 -8.76 3.95
CA THR A 210 -12.04 -10.00 4.49
C THR A 210 -11.45 -10.30 5.87
N PRO A 211 -12.07 -11.15 6.69
CA PRO A 211 -11.52 -11.55 8.00
C PRO A 211 -10.20 -12.32 7.92
N GLU A 212 -9.91 -12.92 6.77
CA GLU A 212 -8.73 -13.72 6.47
C GLU A 212 -7.50 -12.87 6.15
N ASP A 213 -7.71 -11.59 5.80
CA ASP A 213 -6.63 -10.65 5.53
C ASP A 213 -6.04 -10.09 6.84
N PRO A 214 -4.76 -10.33 7.14
CA PRO A 214 -4.13 -9.77 8.33
C PRO A 214 -4.01 -8.25 8.29
N ALA A 215 -3.94 -7.63 7.11
CA ALA A 215 -3.80 -6.19 6.94
C ALA A 215 -5.15 -5.44 6.95
N SER A 216 -6.30 -6.13 6.93
CA SER A 216 -7.61 -5.51 7.10
C SER A 216 -7.97 -5.32 8.56
N ALA A 217 -8.09 -4.05 8.99
CA ALA A 217 -8.43 -3.68 10.35
C ALA A 217 -9.92 -3.89 10.63
N ARG A 218 -10.23 -4.39 11.84
CA ARG A 218 -11.59 -4.76 12.23
C ARG A 218 -12.29 -3.63 12.98
N PHE A 219 -13.59 -3.48 12.78
CA PHE A 219 -14.39 -2.53 13.55
C PHE A 219 -14.25 -2.77 15.06
N GLY A 220 -13.93 -1.72 15.81
CA GLY A 220 -13.69 -1.79 17.24
C GLY A 220 -12.27 -2.23 17.63
N GLU A 221 -11.43 -2.64 16.71
CA GLU A 221 -10.01 -2.91 16.94
C GLU A 221 -9.24 -1.60 17.12
N SER A 222 -8.23 -1.57 18.01
CA SER A 222 -7.32 -0.44 18.11
C SER A 222 -6.08 -0.68 17.25
N PHE A 223 -5.40 0.38 16.81
CA PHE A 223 -4.12 0.23 16.12
C PHE A 223 -3.13 -0.63 16.92
N TRP A 224 -3.06 -0.44 18.22
CA TRP A 224 -2.12 -1.16 19.09
C TRP A 224 -2.39 -2.67 19.21
N SER A 225 -3.64 -3.10 19.00
CA SER A 225 -3.96 -4.53 18.89
C SER A 225 -3.86 -5.07 17.46
N PHE A 226 -4.10 -4.20 16.48
CA PHE A 226 -3.94 -4.50 15.08
C PHE A 226 -2.47 -4.73 14.68
N LEU A 227 -1.56 -3.85 15.09
CA LEU A 227 -0.15 -3.87 14.70
C LEU A 227 0.51 -5.26 14.89
N PRO A 228 0.52 -5.88 16.08
CA PRO A 228 1.12 -7.21 16.21
C PRO A 228 0.35 -8.28 15.42
N ARG A 229 -0.99 -8.20 15.34
CA ARG A 229 -1.80 -9.14 14.58
C ARG A 229 -1.48 -9.08 13.09
N SER A 230 -1.39 -7.87 12.54
CA SER A 230 -1.05 -7.66 11.13
C SER A 230 0.37 -8.14 10.83
N VAL A 231 1.37 -7.70 11.58
CA VAL A 231 2.78 -8.06 11.35
C VAL A 231 2.99 -9.58 11.39
N PHE A 232 2.54 -10.25 12.45
CA PHE A 232 2.73 -11.70 12.56
C PHE A 232 1.82 -12.49 11.60
N GLY A 233 0.61 -11.97 11.32
CA GLY A 233 -0.30 -12.55 10.34
C GLY A 233 0.27 -12.48 8.93
N SER A 234 0.76 -11.33 8.52
CA SER A 234 1.40 -11.08 7.22
C SER A 234 2.66 -11.93 7.04
N LEU A 235 3.50 -12.02 8.07
CA LEU A 235 4.69 -12.87 8.05
C LEU A 235 4.35 -14.35 7.83
N ARG A 236 3.34 -14.85 8.57
CA ARG A 236 2.88 -16.23 8.44
C ARG A 236 2.27 -16.50 7.07
N SER A 237 1.45 -15.59 6.58
CA SER A 237 0.79 -15.69 5.29
C SER A 237 1.79 -15.66 4.14
N ALA A 238 2.74 -14.71 4.14
CA ALA A 238 3.80 -14.64 3.13
C ALA A 238 4.63 -15.94 3.06
N TRP A 239 4.94 -16.51 4.24
CA TRP A 239 5.64 -17.79 4.31
C TRP A 239 4.82 -18.93 3.70
N GLN A 240 3.53 -19.00 4.03
CA GLN A 240 2.65 -20.05 3.52
C GLN A 240 2.47 -19.95 1.98
N LEU A 241 2.26 -18.72 1.46
CA LEU A 241 2.14 -18.48 0.02
C LEU A 241 3.38 -18.97 -0.76
N GLU A 242 4.58 -18.69 -0.27
CA GLU A 242 5.82 -19.15 -0.90
C GLU A 242 6.04 -20.66 -0.73
N LYS A 243 5.67 -21.22 0.43
CA LYS A 243 5.72 -22.66 0.65
C LYS A 243 4.82 -23.41 -0.33
N GLU A 244 3.62 -22.94 -0.58
CA GLU A 244 2.68 -23.52 -1.54
C GLU A 244 3.20 -23.41 -2.98
N ARG A 245 3.68 -22.22 -3.37
CA ARG A 245 4.28 -22.01 -4.70
C ARG A 245 5.48 -22.92 -4.95
N LEU A 246 6.40 -23.00 -3.99
CA LEU A 246 7.57 -23.87 -4.11
C LEU A 246 7.22 -25.34 -4.04
N GLY A 247 6.17 -25.70 -3.28
CA GLY A 247 5.62 -27.06 -3.24
C GLY A 247 5.13 -27.52 -4.62
N ARG A 248 4.44 -26.68 -5.37
CA ARG A 248 4.06 -26.95 -6.76
C ARG A 248 5.27 -27.16 -7.68
N LEU A 249 6.40 -26.51 -7.36
CA LEU A 249 7.68 -26.71 -8.06
C LEU A 249 8.46 -27.96 -7.58
N GLY A 250 7.90 -28.76 -6.68
CA GLY A 250 8.59 -29.90 -6.06
C GLY A 250 9.76 -29.50 -5.15
N LYS A 251 9.74 -28.27 -4.59
CA LYS A 251 10.81 -27.71 -3.76
C LYS A 251 10.34 -27.42 -2.36
N GLY A 252 11.26 -27.56 -1.39
CA GLY A 252 11.03 -27.09 -0.04
C GLY A 252 11.13 -25.56 0.08
N PRO A 253 10.62 -24.96 1.17
CA PRO A 253 10.60 -23.51 1.35
C PRO A 253 11.99 -22.90 1.65
N TRP A 254 12.96 -23.71 2.08
CA TRP A 254 14.32 -23.26 2.47
C TRP A 254 15.26 -23.19 1.25
N THR A 255 14.99 -22.25 0.35
CA THR A 255 15.79 -21.98 -0.85
C THR A 255 15.75 -20.49 -1.19
N LEU A 256 16.81 -19.96 -1.80
CA LEU A 256 16.83 -18.56 -2.28
C LEU A 256 15.84 -18.28 -3.42
N ARG A 257 15.14 -19.31 -3.92
CA ARG A 257 13.97 -19.13 -4.79
C ARG A 257 12.72 -18.72 -4.02
N ASN A 258 12.74 -18.82 -2.67
CA ASN A 258 11.73 -18.22 -1.80
C ASN A 258 11.96 -16.72 -1.75
N ASP A 259 10.98 -15.97 -2.23
CA ASP A 259 11.07 -14.52 -2.32
C ASP A 259 11.14 -13.86 -0.93
N ASN A 260 10.60 -14.48 0.12
CA ASN A 260 10.80 -14.01 1.50
C ASN A 260 12.27 -14.13 1.93
N LEU A 261 12.88 -15.31 1.67
CA LEU A 261 14.27 -15.54 2.09
C LEU A 261 15.25 -14.62 1.36
N ASN A 262 15.05 -14.40 0.06
CA ASN A 262 15.94 -13.48 -0.66
C ASN A 262 15.77 -12.03 -0.21
N ALA A 263 14.53 -11.57 0.09
CA ALA A 263 14.29 -10.23 0.59
C ALA A 263 14.84 -10.04 2.02
N TRP A 264 14.70 -11.03 2.91
CA TRP A 264 15.30 -10.96 4.25
C TRP A 264 16.82 -11.03 4.22
N LEU A 265 17.40 -11.83 3.32
CA LEU A 265 18.85 -11.87 3.11
C LEU A 265 19.40 -10.49 2.76
N MET A 266 18.70 -9.69 1.96
CA MET A 266 19.12 -8.31 1.67
C MET A 266 19.20 -7.46 2.94
N THR A 267 18.25 -7.59 3.86
CA THR A 267 18.30 -6.91 5.17
C THR A 267 19.48 -7.40 6.01
N VAL A 268 19.69 -8.73 6.08
CA VAL A 268 20.80 -9.31 6.84
C VAL A 268 22.15 -8.83 6.29
N VAL A 269 22.29 -8.80 4.97
CA VAL A 269 23.52 -8.30 4.32
C VAL A 269 23.69 -6.80 4.57
N LEU A 270 22.64 -6.00 4.43
CA LEU A 270 22.70 -4.56 4.68
C LEU A 270 23.07 -4.24 6.13
N PHE A 271 22.31 -4.80 7.09
CA PHE A 271 22.54 -4.51 8.50
C PHE A 271 23.86 -5.10 8.99
N GLY A 272 24.22 -6.31 8.49
CA GLY A 272 25.53 -6.92 8.77
C GLY A 272 26.69 -6.06 8.27
N ALA A 273 26.59 -5.51 7.06
CA ALA A 273 27.60 -4.59 6.51
C ALA A 273 27.68 -3.29 7.32
N LEU A 274 26.54 -2.69 7.68
CA LEU A 274 26.52 -1.49 8.53
C LEU A 274 27.12 -1.74 9.91
N ILE A 275 26.82 -2.87 10.54
CA ILE A 275 27.42 -3.26 11.83
C ILE A 275 28.92 -3.52 11.68
N ALA A 276 29.35 -4.16 10.59
CA ALA A 276 30.77 -4.41 10.36
C ALA A 276 31.57 -3.09 10.16
N VAL A 277 30.98 -2.09 9.54
CA VAL A 277 31.63 -0.80 9.29
C VAL A 277 31.57 0.13 10.51
N PHE A 278 30.41 0.22 11.17
CA PHE A 278 30.15 1.20 12.23
C PHE A 278 30.19 0.62 13.65
N GLY A 279 30.34 -0.70 13.80
CA GLY A 279 30.35 -1.38 15.09
C GLY A 279 28.96 -1.75 15.61
N TRP A 280 28.94 -2.58 16.68
CA TRP A 280 27.69 -3.10 17.27
C TRP A 280 26.76 -2.04 17.87
N GLN A 281 27.28 -0.87 18.19
CA GLN A 281 26.51 0.24 18.77
C GLN A 281 25.40 0.76 17.82
N VAL A 282 25.48 0.50 16.51
CA VAL A 282 24.40 0.86 15.58
C VAL A 282 23.23 -0.13 15.61
N ALA A 283 23.42 -1.35 16.07
CA ALA A 283 22.41 -2.41 16.01
C ALA A 283 21.07 -2.03 16.68
N PRO A 284 21.03 -1.48 17.92
CA PRO A 284 19.78 -1.07 18.54
C PRO A 284 19.05 0.02 17.75
N TRP A 285 19.79 0.95 17.12
CA TRP A 285 19.22 2.01 16.31
C TRP A 285 18.66 1.50 14.99
N LEU A 286 19.37 0.56 14.33
CA LEU A 286 18.89 -0.12 13.13
C LEU A 286 17.59 -0.89 13.40
N ILE A 287 17.49 -1.58 14.53
CA ILE A 287 16.28 -2.29 14.94
C ILE A 287 15.16 -1.29 15.25
N ALA A 288 15.44 -0.24 16.02
CA ALA A 288 14.43 0.75 16.40
C ALA A 288 13.84 1.48 15.18
N GLN A 289 14.72 1.95 14.25
CA GLN A 289 14.24 2.62 13.04
C GLN A 289 13.43 1.67 12.14
N ALA A 290 13.82 0.40 12.03
CA ALA A 290 13.08 -0.58 11.24
C ALA A 290 11.68 -0.83 11.81
N ILE A 291 11.58 -1.04 13.14
CA ILE A 291 10.29 -1.25 13.83
C ILE A 291 9.38 -0.03 13.66
N LEU A 292 9.90 1.18 13.90
CA LEU A 292 9.13 2.41 13.74
C LEU A 292 8.75 2.66 12.27
N GLY A 293 9.62 2.28 11.32
CA GLY A 293 9.37 2.40 9.89
C GLY A 293 8.23 1.50 9.42
N PHE A 294 8.27 0.20 9.72
CA PHE A 294 7.16 -0.66 9.32
C PHE A 294 5.87 -0.40 10.14
N ALA A 295 5.96 0.05 11.39
CA ALA A 295 4.80 0.46 12.15
C ALA A 295 4.09 1.68 11.52
N LEU A 296 4.83 2.57 10.87
CA LEU A 296 4.24 3.67 10.10
C LEU A 296 3.46 3.16 8.87
N LEU A 297 3.95 2.11 8.18
CA LEU A 297 3.16 1.46 7.13
C LEU A 297 1.91 0.78 7.72
N GLU A 298 2.07 0.05 8.83
CA GLU A 298 0.95 -0.69 9.41
C GLU A 298 -0.18 0.22 9.90
N VAL A 299 0.11 1.45 10.34
CA VAL A 299 -0.97 2.39 10.66
C VAL A 299 -1.69 2.87 9.39
N VAL A 300 -1.03 2.91 8.25
CA VAL A 300 -1.67 3.18 6.95
C VAL A 300 -2.59 2.01 6.58
N ASN A 301 -2.14 0.75 6.62
CA ASN A 301 -2.99 -0.43 6.44
C ASN A 301 -4.22 -0.42 7.39
N TYR A 302 -4.00 -0.03 8.66
CA TYR A 302 -5.08 0.06 9.64
C TYR A 302 -6.18 1.04 9.22
N LEU A 303 -5.81 2.22 8.72
CA LEU A 303 -6.79 3.25 8.36
C LEU A 303 -7.47 2.96 7.02
N GLU A 304 -6.80 2.31 6.09
CA GLU A 304 -7.28 2.03 4.73
C GLU A 304 -8.47 1.05 4.69
N HIS A 305 -8.54 0.13 5.65
CA HIS A 305 -9.53 -0.96 5.62
C HIS A 305 -10.37 -1.09 6.90
N TYR A 306 -10.29 -0.12 7.82
CA TYR A 306 -10.97 -0.19 9.11
C TYR A 306 -12.46 -0.46 8.98
N GLY A 307 -12.91 -1.64 9.45
CA GLY A 307 -14.29 -2.05 9.51
C GLY A 307 -14.93 -2.45 8.19
N LEU A 308 -14.23 -2.33 7.06
CA LEU A 308 -14.77 -2.69 5.74
C LEU A 308 -14.77 -4.20 5.53
N LEU A 309 -15.83 -4.72 4.88
CA LEU A 309 -16.04 -6.14 4.65
C LEU A 309 -16.67 -6.39 3.29
N ARG A 310 -16.01 -7.16 2.45
CA ARG A 310 -16.62 -7.72 1.24
C ARG A 310 -17.72 -8.70 1.64
N GLN A 311 -18.92 -8.51 1.12
CA GLN A 311 -20.04 -9.39 1.41
C GLN A 311 -19.88 -10.72 0.67
N LYS A 312 -20.50 -11.78 1.18
CA LYS A 312 -20.51 -13.07 0.51
C LYS A 312 -21.63 -13.13 -0.51
N THR A 313 -21.34 -13.75 -1.65
CA THR A 313 -22.29 -14.03 -2.71
C THR A 313 -23.10 -15.29 -2.41
N SER A 314 -24.08 -15.59 -3.24
CA SER A 314 -24.88 -16.81 -3.16
C SER A 314 -24.05 -18.09 -3.22
N SER A 315 -22.88 -18.07 -3.85
CA SER A 315 -21.93 -19.20 -3.90
C SER A 315 -21.10 -19.35 -2.61
N GLY A 316 -21.24 -18.43 -1.64
CA GLY A 316 -20.46 -18.41 -0.40
C GLY A 316 -19.07 -17.78 -0.53
N ARG A 317 -18.68 -17.32 -1.72
CA ARG A 317 -17.43 -16.59 -1.96
C ARG A 317 -17.61 -15.12 -1.63
N TYR A 318 -16.52 -14.41 -1.31
CA TYR A 318 -16.56 -12.97 -1.19
C TYR A 318 -16.75 -12.31 -2.56
N GLN A 319 -17.57 -11.26 -2.61
CA GLN A 319 -17.66 -10.40 -3.79
C GLN A 319 -16.27 -9.87 -4.17
N ARG A 320 -16.10 -9.48 -5.44
CA ARG A 320 -14.84 -8.89 -5.90
C ARG A 320 -14.52 -7.61 -5.16
N CYS A 321 -13.23 -7.28 -5.04
CA CYS A 321 -12.81 -6.00 -4.51
C CYS A 321 -13.33 -4.89 -5.43
N ARG A 322 -13.98 -3.88 -4.81
CA ARG A 322 -14.53 -2.68 -5.45
C ARG A 322 -14.02 -1.45 -4.71
N PRO A 323 -14.13 -0.25 -5.29
CA PRO A 323 -13.72 0.99 -4.61
C PRO A 323 -14.34 1.18 -3.22
N ALA A 324 -15.54 0.65 -2.97
CA ALA A 324 -16.22 0.68 -1.68
C ALA A 324 -15.49 -0.08 -0.54
N HIS A 325 -14.44 -0.84 -0.82
CA HIS A 325 -13.73 -1.67 0.15
C HIS A 325 -12.41 -1.07 0.68
N SER A 326 -12.14 0.21 0.36
CA SER A 326 -10.98 0.93 0.87
C SER A 326 -11.33 2.38 1.19
N TRP A 327 -10.87 2.89 2.34
CA TRP A 327 -11.00 4.30 2.71
C TRP A 327 -10.01 5.15 1.92
N ASN A 328 -10.52 6.10 1.16
CA ASN A 328 -9.73 7.03 0.35
C ASN A 328 -9.57 8.39 1.02
N SER A 329 -8.68 9.18 0.46
CA SER A 329 -8.62 10.63 0.69
C SER A 329 -8.02 11.33 -0.53
N ASP A 330 -8.62 12.46 -0.90
CA ASP A 330 -8.14 13.29 -2.02
C ASP A 330 -7.36 14.52 -1.55
N HIS A 331 -6.94 14.59 -0.27
CA HIS A 331 -6.14 15.71 0.24
C HIS A 331 -4.83 15.82 -0.51
N LEU A 332 -4.62 16.99 -1.15
CA LEU A 332 -3.60 17.17 -2.18
C LEU A 332 -2.18 17.01 -1.65
N VAL A 333 -1.86 17.65 -0.52
CA VAL A 333 -0.47 17.68 -0.03
C VAL A 333 -0.01 16.27 0.36
N THR A 334 -0.79 15.55 1.15
CA THR A 334 -0.47 14.16 1.47
C THR A 334 -0.40 13.28 0.22
N ASN A 335 -1.27 13.47 -0.77
CA ASN A 335 -1.22 12.71 -2.03
C ASN A 335 0.09 12.92 -2.80
N ILE A 336 0.58 14.15 -2.86
CA ILE A 336 1.87 14.47 -3.51
C ILE A 336 3.04 13.79 -2.78
N PHE A 337 3.08 13.86 -1.44
CA PHE A 337 4.16 13.26 -0.65
C PHE A 337 4.15 11.72 -0.65
N LEU A 338 2.97 11.11 -0.84
CA LEU A 338 2.78 9.65 -0.83
C LEU A 338 2.47 9.04 -2.19
N TYR A 339 2.69 9.76 -3.30
CA TYR A 339 2.47 9.24 -4.66
C TYR A 339 1.05 8.66 -4.83
N HIS A 340 0.02 9.45 -4.55
CA HIS A 340 -1.40 9.06 -4.61
C HIS A 340 -1.78 7.79 -3.81
N LEU A 341 -1.00 7.37 -2.81
CA LEU A 341 -1.34 6.22 -1.97
C LEU A 341 -2.78 6.30 -1.42
N GLN A 342 -3.26 7.52 -1.14
CA GLN A 342 -4.60 7.75 -0.61
C GLN A 342 -5.74 7.44 -1.61
N ARG A 343 -5.44 7.26 -2.91
CA ARG A 343 -6.38 6.73 -3.92
C ARG A 343 -6.37 5.19 -3.91
N HIS A 344 -6.44 4.66 -2.71
CA HIS A 344 -6.20 3.26 -2.38
C HIS A 344 -7.24 2.32 -2.98
N SER A 345 -8.48 2.80 -3.16
CA SER A 345 -9.55 2.04 -3.79
C SER A 345 -9.27 1.72 -5.26
N ASP A 346 -8.72 2.68 -6.03
CA ASP A 346 -8.29 2.41 -7.41
C ASP A 346 -7.07 1.51 -7.45
N HIS A 347 -6.14 1.73 -6.51
CA HIS A 347 -4.98 0.85 -6.38
C HIS A 347 -5.41 -0.62 -6.19
N HIS A 348 -6.38 -0.92 -5.31
CA HIS A 348 -6.89 -2.28 -5.14
C HIS A 348 -7.66 -2.81 -6.34
N ALA A 349 -8.41 -1.95 -7.02
CA ALA A 349 -9.11 -2.34 -8.23
C ALA A 349 -8.16 -2.56 -9.41
N ASN A 350 -7.09 -1.76 -9.52
CA ASN A 350 -6.17 -1.71 -10.65
C ASN A 350 -4.69 -1.59 -10.20
N PRO A 351 -4.12 -2.58 -9.50
CA PRO A 351 -2.80 -2.45 -8.86
C PRO A 351 -1.64 -2.25 -9.84
N MET A 352 -1.85 -2.57 -11.10
CA MET A 352 -0.86 -2.38 -12.15
C MET A 352 -0.72 -0.93 -12.58
N ARG A 353 -1.74 -0.09 -12.35
CA ARG A 353 -1.70 1.35 -12.64
C ARG A 353 -0.57 2.01 -11.85
N ARG A 354 0.06 3.00 -12.50
CA ARG A 354 1.08 3.81 -11.83
C ARG A 354 0.41 4.93 -11.04
N TYR A 355 1.07 5.39 -9.99
CA TYR A 355 0.52 6.36 -9.05
C TYR A 355 -0.02 7.64 -9.71
N GLN A 356 0.59 8.13 -10.79
CA GLN A 356 0.18 9.36 -11.47
C GLN A 356 -1.16 9.23 -12.22
N VAL A 357 -1.62 8.00 -12.47
CA VAL A 357 -2.90 7.74 -13.15
C VAL A 357 -3.96 7.12 -12.23
N LEU A 358 -3.67 6.98 -10.94
CA LEU A 358 -4.66 6.53 -9.96
C LEU A 358 -5.83 7.52 -9.88
N ARG A 359 -7.04 6.99 -9.83
CA ARG A 359 -8.30 7.75 -9.91
C ARG A 359 -8.97 7.89 -8.55
N SER A 360 -9.68 8.98 -8.37
CA SER A 360 -10.67 9.14 -7.31
C SER A 360 -12.02 8.63 -7.80
N PHE A 361 -12.73 7.86 -6.98
CA PHE A 361 -14.06 7.33 -7.25
C PHE A 361 -15.06 7.86 -6.23
N GLU A 362 -16.24 8.28 -6.70
CA GLU A 362 -17.33 8.78 -5.84
C GLU A 362 -17.86 7.70 -4.88
N GLU A 363 -17.86 6.44 -5.31
CA GLU A 363 -18.30 5.28 -4.51
C GLU A 363 -17.30 4.86 -3.42
N ALA A 364 -16.06 5.36 -3.48
CA ALA A 364 -15.06 5.07 -2.45
C ALA A 364 -15.35 5.83 -1.16
N PRO A 365 -15.42 5.16 -0.01
CA PRO A 365 -15.64 5.83 1.25
C PRO A 365 -14.47 6.75 1.58
N GLN A 366 -14.79 7.99 2.01
CA GLN A 366 -13.80 9.03 2.24
C GLN A 366 -13.44 9.18 3.72
N LEU A 367 -12.14 9.25 4.00
CA LEU A 367 -11.62 9.68 5.29
C LEU A 367 -11.90 11.19 5.50
N PRO A 368 -12.04 11.65 6.74
CA PRO A 368 -12.34 13.06 7.01
C PRO A 368 -11.16 14.00 6.81
N SER A 369 -9.96 13.47 6.58
CA SER A 369 -8.72 14.23 6.36
C SER A 369 -7.71 13.35 5.61
N GLY A 370 -6.58 13.94 5.20
CA GLY A 370 -5.46 13.20 4.61
C GLY A 370 -4.84 12.18 5.57
N TYR A 371 -4.17 11.17 5.02
CA TYR A 371 -3.56 10.08 5.79
C TYR A 371 -2.59 10.60 6.86
N ALA A 372 -1.82 11.65 6.58
CA ALA A 372 -0.91 12.23 7.56
C ALA A 372 -1.62 12.66 8.86
N ALA A 373 -2.80 13.28 8.76
CA ALA A 373 -3.62 13.62 9.94
C ALA A 373 -4.27 12.39 10.57
N MET A 374 -4.78 11.46 9.74
CA MET A 374 -5.48 10.26 10.21
C MET A 374 -4.57 9.27 10.93
N ILE A 375 -3.29 9.20 10.57
CA ILE A 375 -2.25 8.47 11.31
C ILE A 375 -2.19 8.97 12.76
N GLY A 376 -2.12 10.29 12.96
CA GLY A 376 -2.14 10.88 14.30
C GLY A 376 -3.40 10.50 15.09
N VAL A 377 -4.56 10.51 14.44
CA VAL A 377 -5.84 10.10 15.06
C VAL A 377 -5.85 8.62 15.43
N ALA A 378 -5.27 7.74 14.59
CA ALA A 378 -5.26 6.29 14.80
C ALA A 378 -4.46 5.85 16.04
N TYR A 379 -3.42 6.61 16.41
CA TYR A 379 -2.64 6.34 17.63
C TYR A 379 -3.44 6.51 18.92
N PHE A 380 -4.59 7.22 18.88
CA PHE A 380 -5.46 7.46 20.02
C PHE A 380 -6.81 6.74 19.83
N PRO A 381 -6.97 5.49 20.32
CA PRO A 381 -8.14 4.66 20.04
C PRO A 381 -9.49 5.28 20.41
N PRO A 382 -9.66 6.07 21.49
CA PRO A 382 -10.91 6.75 21.76
C PRO A 382 -11.27 7.80 20.69
N LEU A 383 -10.27 8.56 20.22
CA LEU A 383 -10.43 9.57 19.18
C LEU A 383 -10.75 8.90 17.84
N TRP A 384 -10.00 7.85 17.47
CA TRP A 384 -10.24 7.06 16.27
C TRP A 384 -11.69 6.58 16.20
N ARG A 385 -12.17 5.91 17.25
CA ARG A 385 -13.55 5.42 17.30
C ARG A 385 -14.58 6.54 17.17
N LYS A 386 -14.36 7.67 17.87
CA LYS A 386 -15.25 8.84 17.75
C LYS A 386 -15.34 9.37 16.31
N VAL A 387 -14.24 9.28 15.56
CA VAL A 387 -14.14 9.77 14.19
C VAL A 387 -14.67 8.71 13.21
N MET A 388 -14.23 7.45 13.30
CA MET A 388 -14.42 6.45 12.26
C MET A 388 -15.63 5.54 12.47
N ASP A 389 -16.04 5.21 13.72
CA ASP A 389 -17.17 4.28 13.94
C ASP A 389 -18.46 4.78 13.25
N LYS A 390 -18.75 6.07 13.34
CA LYS A 390 -19.92 6.67 12.68
C LYS A 390 -19.84 6.63 11.14
N ARG A 391 -18.63 6.63 10.58
CA ARG A 391 -18.40 6.55 9.12
C ARG A 391 -18.59 5.14 8.62
N VAL A 392 -18.11 4.15 9.36
CA VAL A 392 -18.36 2.73 9.05
C VAL A 392 -19.87 2.44 9.12
N LEU A 393 -20.56 2.94 10.14
CA LEU A 393 -22.03 2.82 10.24
C LEU A 393 -22.73 3.45 9.03
N ALA A 394 -22.34 4.68 8.66
CA ALA A 394 -22.91 5.36 7.50
C ALA A 394 -22.64 4.62 6.17
N HIS A 395 -21.46 4.02 6.01
CA HIS A 395 -21.10 3.23 4.84
C HIS A 395 -22.00 2.00 4.64
N TYR A 396 -22.53 1.44 5.72
CA TYR A 396 -23.44 0.30 5.71
C TYR A 396 -24.89 0.66 6.05
N ASP A 397 -25.30 1.91 5.84
CA ASP A 397 -26.66 2.40 6.07
C ASP A 397 -27.19 2.10 7.48
N GLY A 398 -26.30 2.06 8.48
CA GLY A 398 -26.59 1.74 9.88
C GLY A 398 -26.52 0.24 10.22
N ASP A 399 -26.39 -0.64 9.24
CA ASP A 399 -26.28 -2.09 9.47
C ASP A 399 -24.84 -2.51 9.80
N ILE A 400 -24.50 -2.49 11.08
CA ILE A 400 -23.18 -2.89 11.56
C ILE A 400 -22.87 -4.39 11.34
N THR A 401 -23.88 -5.23 11.07
CA THR A 401 -23.68 -6.66 10.85
C THR A 401 -22.87 -6.94 9.58
N ARG A 402 -22.89 -5.98 8.64
CA ARG A 402 -22.15 -6.01 7.36
C ARG A 402 -20.66 -5.61 7.51
N ALA A 403 -20.25 -5.12 8.68
CA ALA A 403 -18.87 -4.70 8.91
C ALA A 403 -17.97 -5.86 9.39
N ASN A 404 -16.68 -5.76 9.12
CA ASN A 404 -15.65 -6.65 9.67
C ASN A 404 -15.43 -6.33 11.16
N ILE A 405 -16.22 -6.95 12.03
CA ILE A 405 -16.20 -6.68 13.46
C ILE A 405 -15.12 -7.53 14.15
N GLN A 406 -14.37 -6.91 15.07
CA GLN A 406 -13.42 -7.64 15.93
C GLN A 406 -14.14 -8.74 16.72
N PRO A 407 -13.80 -10.04 16.57
CA PRO A 407 -14.57 -11.14 17.16
C PRO A 407 -14.80 -11.00 18.66
N ALA A 408 -13.75 -10.64 19.42
CA ALA A 408 -13.83 -10.47 20.88
C ALA A 408 -14.75 -9.31 21.33
N LYS A 409 -15.18 -8.44 20.42
CA LYS A 409 -16.07 -7.31 20.73
C LYS A 409 -17.43 -7.42 20.04
N ARG A 410 -17.67 -8.49 19.29
CA ARG A 410 -18.86 -8.63 18.46
C ARG A 410 -20.17 -8.43 19.24
N GLU A 411 -20.35 -9.11 20.37
CA GLU A 411 -21.54 -8.98 21.19
C GLU A 411 -21.76 -7.54 21.68
N LYS A 412 -20.69 -6.90 22.18
CA LYS A 412 -20.75 -5.51 22.65
C LYS A 412 -21.07 -4.53 21.53
N VAL A 413 -20.52 -4.75 20.33
CA VAL A 413 -20.76 -3.92 19.15
C VAL A 413 -22.21 -4.08 18.70
N LEU A 414 -22.71 -5.31 18.59
CA LEU A 414 -24.09 -5.59 18.21
C LEU A 414 -25.10 -5.04 19.23
N ALA A 415 -24.82 -5.17 20.53
CA ALA A 415 -25.66 -4.58 21.58
C ALA A 415 -25.74 -3.04 21.48
N ARG A 416 -24.64 -2.39 21.03
CA ARG A 416 -24.58 -0.93 20.93
C ARG A 416 -25.18 -0.37 19.64
N TYR A 417 -24.98 -1.06 18.53
CA TYR A 417 -25.28 -0.55 17.18
C TYR A 417 -26.26 -1.45 16.40
N GLY A 418 -26.57 -2.65 16.88
CA GLY A 418 -27.37 -3.64 16.16
C GLY A 418 -28.86 -3.32 16.07
N ALA A 419 -29.37 -2.37 16.85
CA ALA A 419 -30.77 -1.95 16.76
C ALA A 419 -31.12 -1.30 15.41
N GLY A 420 -30.13 -0.80 14.66
CA GLY A 420 -30.28 -0.29 13.29
C GLY A 420 -30.46 -1.39 12.23
N ALA A 421 -29.98 -2.61 12.51
CA ALA A 421 -30.01 -3.73 11.56
C ALA A 421 -31.43 -4.29 11.31
N THR A 422 -32.38 -4.08 12.22
CA THR A 422 -33.77 -4.58 12.11
C THR A 422 -34.64 -3.77 11.16
N ALA A 423 -34.19 -2.62 10.72
CA ALA A 423 -34.93 -1.72 9.83
C ALA A 423 -34.49 -1.84 8.32
N VAL A 424 -33.44 -2.60 8.05
CA VAL A 424 -32.93 -2.76 6.68
C VAL A 424 -33.66 -3.94 6.02
N ALA A 425 -34.09 -3.76 4.78
CA ALA A 425 -34.66 -4.80 3.93
C ALA A 425 -33.73 -6.04 3.91
N GLU A 426 -34.32 -7.22 3.65
CA GLU A 426 -33.55 -8.47 3.53
C GLU A 426 -32.28 -8.23 2.70
N PRO A 427 -31.11 -8.71 3.16
CA PRO A 427 -29.85 -8.47 2.45
C PRO A 427 -30.00 -8.95 1.01
N GLU A 428 -29.76 -8.03 0.07
CA GLU A 428 -29.74 -8.34 -1.35
C GLU A 428 -28.79 -9.51 -1.56
N VAL A 429 -29.33 -10.65 -2.03
CA VAL A 429 -28.51 -11.81 -2.34
C VAL A 429 -27.64 -11.44 -3.53
N LEU A 430 -26.38 -11.16 -3.25
CA LEU A 430 -25.42 -10.85 -4.30
C LEU A 430 -25.25 -12.10 -5.17
N VAL A 431 -25.74 -12.03 -6.40
CA VAL A 431 -25.57 -13.08 -7.38
C VAL A 431 -24.18 -12.93 -8.01
N ASP A 432 -23.45 -14.04 -8.16
CA ASP A 432 -22.22 -14.08 -8.94
C ASP A 432 -22.55 -13.89 -10.43
N THR A 433 -22.86 -12.67 -10.86
CA THR A 433 -23.18 -12.38 -12.27
C THR A 433 -21.99 -12.48 -13.21
N ASP A 434 -20.79 -12.53 -12.67
CA ASP A 434 -19.54 -12.40 -13.41
C ASP A 434 -18.72 -13.69 -13.47
N ILE A 435 -19.28 -14.83 -13.07
CA ILE A 435 -18.64 -16.12 -13.31
C ILE A 435 -18.79 -16.41 -14.80
N ALA A 436 -17.70 -16.26 -15.54
CA ALA A 436 -17.65 -16.87 -16.85
C ALA A 436 -17.88 -18.39 -16.63
N PRO A 437 -18.90 -19.00 -17.28
CA PRO A 437 -19.04 -20.45 -17.22
C PRO A 437 -17.68 -21.04 -17.60
N ASP A 438 -17.40 -22.27 -17.10
CA ASP A 438 -16.17 -23.01 -17.38
C ASP A 438 -16.05 -23.22 -18.91
N GLN A 439 -15.66 -22.16 -19.62
CA GLN A 439 -15.59 -22.12 -21.06
C GLN A 439 -14.21 -22.62 -21.46
N HIS A 440 -14.21 -23.74 -22.14
CA HIS A 440 -13.01 -24.28 -22.75
C HIS A 440 -12.53 -23.31 -23.85
N SER A 441 -11.29 -22.82 -23.74
CA SER A 441 -10.67 -22.05 -24.82
C SER A 441 -10.22 -22.99 -25.94
N PRO A 442 -10.64 -22.77 -27.20
CA PRO A 442 -10.17 -23.56 -28.33
C PRO A 442 -8.67 -23.39 -28.60
N THR A 443 -8.08 -22.29 -28.12
CA THR A 443 -6.66 -21.97 -28.28
C THR A 443 -5.81 -22.40 -27.08
N GLY A 444 -6.44 -22.78 -25.95
CA GLY A 444 -5.74 -23.01 -24.67
C GLY A 444 -5.21 -21.72 -24.04
N GLU A 445 -5.77 -20.57 -24.40
CA GLU A 445 -5.38 -19.26 -23.87
C GLU A 445 -6.51 -18.62 -23.07
N TYR A 446 -6.16 -18.00 -21.95
CA TYR A 446 -7.09 -17.36 -21.03
C TYR A 446 -6.54 -16.00 -20.59
N VAL A 447 -7.38 -14.99 -20.56
CA VAL A 447 -7.00 -13.60 -20.23
C VAL A 447 -7.61 -13.14 -18.91
N CYS A 448 -6.80 -12.53 -18.08
CA CYS A 448 -7.27 -11.86 -16.87
C CYS A 448 -8.05 -10.61 -17.26
N PRO A 449 -9.34 -10.47 -16.89
CA PRO A 449 -10.16 -9.33 -17.32
C PRO A 449 -9.75 -8.02 -16.65
N ASN A 450 -8.90 -8.07 -15.61
CA ASN A 450 -8.45 -6.88 -14.88
C ASN A 450 -7.18 -6.26 -15.47
N CYS A 451 -6.17 -7.08 -15.76
CA CYS A 451 -4.85 -6.58 -16.14
C CYS A 451 -4.39 -7.06 -17.53
N GLY A 452 -5.20 -7.81 -18.24
CA GLY A 452 -4.84 -8.35 -19.56
C GLY A 452 -3.76 -9.43 -19.53
N HIS A 453 -3.37 -9.94 -18.36
CA HIS A 453 -2.39 -11.04 -18.27
C HIS A 453 -2.95 -12.29 -18.96
N HIS A 454 -2.15 -12.89 -19.84
CA HIS A 454 -2.50 -14.12 -20.53
C HIS A 454 -1.89 -15.33 -19.86
N TYR A 455 -2.72 -16.30 -19.52
CA TYR A 455 -2.30 -17.68 -19.28
C TYR A 455 -2.40 -18.46 -20.59
N SER A 456 -1.34 -19.15 -20.97
CA SER A 456 -1.33 -20.05 -22.13
C SER A 456 -0.96 -21.46 -21.65
N GLU A 457 -1.79 -22.47 -21.96
CA GLU A 457 -1.48 -23.87 -21.62
C GLU A 457 -0.13 -24.29 -22.22
N LYS A 458 0.20 -23.81 -23.43
CA LYS A 458 1.48 -24.07 -24.10
C LYS A 458 2.68 -23.53 -23.34
N ALA A 459 2.59 -22.35 -22.78
CA ALA A 459 3.69 -21.69 -22.04
C ALA A 459 3.69 -22.07 -20.57
N GLY A 460 2.50 -22.31 -19.99
CA GLY A 460 2.30 -22.47 -18.55
C GLY A 460 2.62 -21.19 -17.76
N GLU A 461 2.77 -21.36 -16.47
CA GLU A 461 3.29 -20.37 -15.51
C GLU A 461 4.42 -21.01 -14.68
N PRO A 462 5.61 -21.21 -15.26
CA PRO A 462 6.67 -22.00 -14.62
C PRO A 462 7.10 -21.44 -13.27
N ARG A 463 7.01 -20.12 -13.07
CA ARG A 463 7.33 -19.48 -11.79
C ARG A 463 6.32 -19.88 -10.69
N GLU A 464 5.06 -20.07 -11.06
CA GLU A 464 3.97 -20.45 -10.15
C GLU A 464 3.87 -21.97 -9.93
N GLY A 465 4.69 -22.74 -10.62
CA GLY A 465 4.71 -24.20 -10.53
C GLY A 465 3.82 -24.91 -11.55
N PHE A 466 3.41 -24.19 -12.59
CA PHE A 466 2.67 -24.73 -13.72
C PHE A 466 3.59 -24.79 -14.94
N PRO A 467 4.23 -25.94 -15.25
CA PRO A 467 5.16 -26.04 -16.37
C PRO A 467 4.46 -25.86 -17.73
N PRO A 468 5.21 -25.62 -18.82
CA PRO A 468 4.66 -25.65 -20.17
C PRO A 468 3.86 -26.92 -20.43
N GLY A 469 2.69 -26.78 -21.03
CA GLY A 469 1.75 -27.88 -21.28
C GLY A 469 0.77 -28.16 -20.13
N THR A 470 0.75 -27.34 -19.07
CA THR A 470 -0.24 -27.50 -17.98
C THR A 470 -1.64 -27.09 -18.48
N PRO A 471 -2.62 -28.00 -18.50
CA PRO A 471 -4.01 -27.68 -18.87
C PRO A 471 -4.63 -26.66 -17.90
N TRP A 472 -5.49 -25.78 -18.41
CA TRP A 472 -6.24 -24.84 -17.56
C TRP A 472 -7.04 -25.55 -16.47
N ALA A 473 -7.60 -26.71 -16.78
CA ALA A 473 -8.35 -27.52 -15.82
C ALA A 473 -7.52 -27.87 -14.56
N ASP A 474 -6.22 -28.09 -14.72
CA ASP A 474 -5.32 -28.48 -13.62
C ASP A 474 -4.85 -27.30 -12.76
N ILE A 475 -5.13 -26.06 -13.16
CA ILE A 475 -4.88 -24.88 -12.34
C ILE A 475 -5.89 -24.86 -11.19
N PRO A 476 -5.45 -24.71 -9.93
CA PRO A 476 -6.35 -24.64 -8.79
C PRO A 476 -7.36 -23.48 -8.91
N ALA A 477 -8.61 -23.70 -8.51
CA ALA A 477 -9.65 -22.67 -8.52
C ALA A 477 -9.31 -21.46 -7.62
N THR A 478 -8.46 -21.69 -6.60
CA THR A 478 -7.96 -20.66 -5.67
C THR A 478 -6.71 -19.93 -6.18
N TRP A 479 -6.23 -20.25 -7.39
CA TRP A 479 -5.10 -19.54 -7.96
C TRP A 479 -5.54 -18.15 -8.41
N SER A 480 -4.85 -17.14 -7.94
CA SER A 480 -5.05 -15.75 -8.35
C SER A 480 -4.06 -15.37 -9.45
N CYS A 481 -4.44 -14.45 -10.30
CA CYS A 481 -3.61 -13.92 -11.39
C CYS A 481 -2.19 -13.59 -10.90
N SER A 482 -1.19 -14.18 -11.52
CA SER A 482 0.22 -14.00 -11.13
C SER A 482 0.74 -12.58 -11.35
N ALA A 483 0.05 -11.80 -12.19
CA ALA A 483 0.41 -10.42 -12.49
C ALA A 483 -0.24 -9.41 -11.53
N CYS A 484 -1.57 -9.45 -11.32
CA CYS A 484 -2.27 -8.45 -10.52
C CYS A 484 -2.70 -8.93 -9.13
N GLY A 485 -2.83 -10.24 -8.88
CA GLY A 485 -3.30 -10.79 -7.61
C GLY A 485 -4.79 -10.57 -7.29
N VAL A 486 -5.53 -9.83 -8.13
CA VAL A 486 -6.91 -9.38 -7.84
C VAL A 486 -7.98 -10.32 -8.36
N ARG A 487 -7.69 -11.08 -9.42
CA ARG A 487 -8.63 -11.98 -10.07
C ARG A 487 -8.21 -13.43 -9.87
N ASP A 488 -9.16 -14.26 -9.49
CA ASP A 488 -8.96 -15.69 -9.37
C ASP A 488 -9.10 -16.38 -10.73
N LYS A 489 -8.66 -17.65 -10.83
CA LYS A 489 -8.79 -18.49 -12.03
C LYS A 489 -10.18 -18.38 -12.67
N ILE A 490 -11.21 -18.44 -11.85
CA ILE A 490 -12.63 -18.44 -12.28
C ILE A 490 -13.05 -17.15 -13.00
N ASP A 491 -12.29 -16.06 -12.84
CA ASP A 491 -12.57 -14.77 -13.46
C ASP A 491 -11.98 -14.65 -14.86
N PHE A 492 -11.01 -15.51 -15.20
CA PHE A 492 -10.35 -15.47 -16.50
C PHE A 492 -11.32 -15.79 -17.63
N ARG A 493 -11.14 -15.13 -18.75
CA ARG A 493 -11.95 -15.30 -19.96
C ARG A 493 -11.17 -16.11 -20.99
N PRO A 494 -11.79 -17.13 -21.63
CA PRO A 494 -11.15 -17.85 -22.72
C PRO A 494 -10.92 -16.91 -23.91
N VAL A 495 -9.77 -17.04 -24.55
CA VAL A 495 -9.48 -16.39 -25.83
C VAL A 495 -10.06 -17.27 -26.93
N THR A 496 -10.96 -16.72 -27.75
CA THR A 496 -11.63 -17.38 -28.87
C THR A 496 -10.83 -17.27 -30.15
#